data_5bd92de7468427daf127e3bda79b42a7
#
_entry.id   5bd92de7468427daf127e3bda79b42a7
#
_cell.length_a   1.000
_cell.length_b   1.000
_cell.length_c   1.000
_cell.angle_alpha   90.00
_cell.angle_beta   90.00
_cell.angle_gamma   90.00
#
_symmetry.space_group_name_H-M   'P 1'
#
loop_
_entity.id
_entity.type
_entity.pdbx_description
1 polymer ?
#
loop_
_entity_poly.entity_id
_entity_poly.type
_entity_poly.pdbx_seq_one_letter_code
_entity_poly.pdbx_strand_id
1 'polypeptide(L)'
;MLLCGIIDELEKQTPNFVCYFFCQGTNSSLNNATAVLRGLIFLLATQQPPLDSLLRKEYEHSGRKLFEDGNAFFALSKILSGILGDPSLTRAYIVIDALDECETGLQQLLELVVQITSASRVKWVVSSRNKHDIERQMKPIDSKITLSLELTAYAGHVSHAVGVYIDDRVSLLESLQNDGSLRDRVRRILQQKAGDTFLWAALVVQELKTVESWDVLDVLEEMPMGLEELYARMMKQIQQLKRRHPEYCRLVLSTATLAYRPLHILELSVLSGLPKDISDHSEAVQTIIRECGSFLTIRDDHVYIVHQSAKDYLSGKGAPVLSSDHPGADRKSFLTSLEATTIVFPSGRAQGHRNIFLRSVEAMSKTLTRDIYGLRDPGFSIDNLKIPSPDPLASVRYSCVFWLDHLRDVIKEIPQNIREPCDCGFRFMEKHFLNWLVSLSLLRKLPDGIVSVRELLHNLQVCF
;
A
#
# COMPACT_ATOMS: atom_id res chain seq x y z
N MET A 1 14.16 -2.37 4.31
CA MET A 1 15.56 -1.94 4.54
C MET A 1 16.56 -3.09 4.51
N LEU A 2 16.36 -4.18 5.25
CA LEU A 2 17.29 -5.32 5.21
C LEU A 2 17.45 -5.90 3.80
N LEU A 3 16.35 -6.12 3.07
CA LEU A 3 16.40 -6.63 1.70
C LEU A 3 17.03 -5.65 0.71
N CYS A 4 16.92 -4.33 0.91
CA CYS A 4 17.64 -3.37 0.09
C CYS A 4 19.15 -3.57 0.22
N GLY A 5 19.68 -3.76 1.45
CA GLY A 5 21.09 -4.06 1.66
C GLY A 5 21.52 -5.39 1.03
N ILE A 6 20.66 -6.41 1.04
CA ILE A 6 20.92 -7.70 0.37
C ILE A 6 20.96 -7.51 -1.15
N ILE A 7 20.05 -6.72 -1.72
CA ILE A 7 20.02 -6.40 -3.15
C ILE A 7 21.32 -5.68 -3.54
N ASP A 8 21.69 -4.63 -2.80
CA ASP A 8 22.93 -3.88 -3.05
C ASP A 8 24.18 -4.79 -3.03
N GLU A 9 24.24 -5.76 -2.12
CA GLU A 9 25.36 -6.73 -2.05
C GLU A 9 25.32 -7.74 -3.19
N LEU A 10 24.13 -8.20 -3.60
CA LEU A 10 23.99 -9.11 -4.73
C LEU A 10 24.34 -8.45 -6.07
N GLU A 11 23.99 -7.17 -6.24
CA GLU A 11 24.31 -6.40 -7.45
C GLU A 11 25.81 -6.14 -7.63
N LYS A 12 26.58 -6.06 -6.53
CA LYS A 12 28.04 -5.94 -6.58
C LYS A 12 28.74 -7.20 -7.09
N GLN A 13 28.08 -8.36 -7.02
CA GLN A 13 28.66 -9.65 -7.40
C GLN A 13 28.32 -9.97 -8.86
N THR A 14 29.16 -9.59 -9.80
CA THR A 14 29.02 -9.96 -11.23
C THR A 14 29.47 -11.41 -11.50
N PRO A 15 28.78 -12.23 -12.33
CA PRO A 15 27.66 -11.87 -13.22
C PRO A 15 26.30 -12.32 -12.66
N ASN A 16 25.77 -11.66 -11.65
CA ASN A 16 24.45 -11.98 -11.10
C ASN A 16 23.37 -11.12 -11.76
N PHE A 17 22.22 -11.72 -12.07
CA PHE A 17 20.99 -11.00 -12.41
C PHE A 17 20.15 -10.87 -11.15
N VAL A 18 19.87 -9.64 -10.73
CA VAL A 18 19.10 -9.36 -9.52
C VAL A 18 17.79 -8.68 -9.92
N CYS A 19 16.69 -9.36 -9.63
CA CYS A 19 15.35 -8.82 -9.85
C CYS A 19 14.62 -8.75 -8.53
N TYR A 20 13.89 -7.69 -8.31
CA TYR A 20 13.21 -7.51 -7.04
C TYR A 20 11.83 -6.86 -7.19
N PHE A 21 10.98 -7.15 -6.23
CA PHE A 21 9.68 -6.51 -6.11
C PHE A 21 9.33 -6.32 -4.63
N PHE A 22 8.82 -5.13 -4.30
CA PHE A 22 8.36 -4.77 -2.96
C PHE A 22 6.84 -4.72 -2.98
N CYS A 23 6.19 -5.70 -2.33
CA CYS A 23 4.75 -5.68 -2.16
C CYS A 23 4.35 -4.52 -1.23
N GLN A 24 3.20 -3.92 -1.49
CA GLN A 24 2.69 -2.83 -0.67
C GLN A 24 1.18 -2.96 -0.50
N GLY A 25 0.72 -3.45 0.65
CA GLY A 25 -0.68 -3.70 0.95
C GLY A 25 -1.56 -2.44 0.94
N THR A 26 -0.96 -1.26 1.08
CA THR A 26 -1.67 0.02 0.98
C THR A 26 -1.92 0.49 -0.45
N ASN A 27 -1.42 -0.26 -1.46
CA ASN A 27 -1.52 0.11 -2.86
C ASN A 27 -1.93 -1.09 -3.73
N SER A 28 -3.16 -1.07 -4.24
CA SER A 28 -3.72 -2.14 -5.08
C SER A 28 -2.94 -2.39 -6.38
N SER A 29 -2.12 -1.44 -6.82
CA SER A 29 -1.22 -1.62 -7.97
C SER A 29 0.03 -2.45 -7.64
N LEU A 30 0.35 -2.64 -6.35
CA LEU A 30 1.56 -3.31 -5.86
C LEU A 30 1.28 -4.48 -4.90
N ASN A 31 0.01 -4.76 -4.57
CA ASN A 31 -0.41 -5.80 -3.62
C ASN A 31 -0.98 -7.05 -4.30
N ASN A 32 -0.61 -7.33 -5.53
CA ASN A 32 -1.15 -8.47 -6.28
C ASN A 32 -0.08 -9.23 -7.06
N ALA A 33 -0.30 -10.53 -7.24
CA ALA A 33 0.64 -11.43 -7.89
C ALA A 33 0.99 -11.05 -9.34
N THR A 34 0.03 -10.50 -10.10
CA THR A 34 0.26 -10.03 -11.46
C THR A 34 1.24 -8.86 -11.50
N ALA A 35 1.15 -7.94 -10.52
CA ALA A 35 2.09 -6.83 -10.39
C ALA A 35 3.51 -7.33 -10.07
N VAL A 36 3.63 -8.33 -9.19
CA VAL A 36 4.92 -8.97 -8.90
C VAL A 36 5.55 -9.51 -10.18
N LEU A 37 4.79 -10.30 -10.96
CA LEU A 37 5.31 -10.88 -12.21
C LEU A 37 5.71 -9.81 -13.22
N ARG A 38 4.89 -8.77 -13.41
CA ARG A 38 5.22 -7.65 -14.31
C ARG A 38 6.53 -6.97 -13.92
N GLY A 39 6.70 -6.67 -12.63
CA GLY A 39 7.91 -6.03 -12.10
C GLY A 39 9.16 -6.88 -12.33
N LEU A 40 9.09 -8.17 -12.00
CA LEU A 40 10.20 -9.10 -12.18
C LEU A 40 10.58 -9.28 -13.65
N ILE A 41 9.59 -9.48 -14.55
CA ILE A 41 9.82 -9.61 -16.00
C ILE A 41 10.44 -8.32 -16.56
N PHE A 42 9.94 -7.15 -16.14
CA PHE A 42 10.49 -5.86 -16.57
C PHE A 42 11.97 -5.73 -16.22
N LEU A 43 12.36 -6.05 -14.98
CA LEU A 43 13.76 -5.97 -14.55
C LEU A 43 14.63 -6.99 -15.31
N LEU A 44 14.15 -8.23 -15.53
CA LEU A 44 14.87 -9.23 -16.30
C LEU A 44 15.09 -8.79 -17.76
N ALA A 45 14.05 -8.33 -18.42
CA ALA A 45 14.11 -7.86 -19.81
C ALA A 45 15.02 -6.63 -19.96
N THR A 46 15.03 -5.74 -18.96
CA THR A 46 15.90 -4.54 -18.98
C THR A 46 17.36 -4.91 -18.79
N GLN A 47 17.68 -5.88 -17.94
CA GLN A 47 19.06 -6.33 -17.68
C GLN A 47 19.61 -7.24 -18.80
N GLN A 48 18.75 -7.99 -19.48
CA GLN A 48 19.12 -8.89 -20.57
C GLN A 48 18.20 -8.74 -21.81
N PRO A 49 18.51 -7.80 -22.71
CA PRO A 49 17.72 -7.60 -23.94
C PRO A 49 17.50 -8.86 -24.80
N PRO A 50 18.44 -9.84 -24.89
CA PRO A 50 18.17 -11.07 -25.64
C PRO A 50 17.00 -11.90 -25.12
N LEU A 51 16.70 -11.85 -23.79
CA LEU A 51 15.59 -12.57 -23.18
C LEU A 51 14.21 -11.92 -23.49
N ASP A 52 14.22 -10.71 -24.03
CA ASP A 52 13.04 -9.99 -24.47
C ASP A 52 12.29 -10.66 -25.65
N SER A 53 12.93 -11.57 -26.36
CA SER A 53 12.35 -12.26 -27.51
C SER A 53 11.05 -13.03 -27.19
N LEU A 54 10.99 -13.67 -26.02
CA LEU A 54 9.79 -14.37 -25.53
C LEU A 54 8.67 -13.37 -25.20
N LEU A 55 9.01 -12.28 -24.53
CA LEU A 55 8.06 -11.23 -24.19
C LEU A 55 7.52 -10.55 -25.44
N ARG A 56 8.38 -10.23 -26.42
CA ARG A 56 7.99 -9.62 -27.70
C ARG A 56 7.03 -10.49 -28.48
N LYS A 57 7.34 -11.78 -28.60
CA LYS A 57 6.49 -12.75 -29.31
C LYS A 57 5.07 -12.82 -28.73
N GLU A 58 4.95 -12.90 -27.41
CA GLU A 58 3.64 -12.94 -26.74
C GLU A 58 2.94 -11.57 -26.81
N TYR A 59 3.69 -10.47 -26.75
CA TYR A 59 3.14 -9.12 -26.89
C TYR A 59 2.65 -8.82 -28.31
N GLU A 60 3.36 -9.24 -29.35
CA GLU A 60 2.92 -9.13 -30.75
C GLU A 60 1.59 -9.84 -30.99
N HIS A 61 1.36 -10.95 -30.28
CA HIS A 61 0.12 -11.71 -30.39
C HIS A 61 -1.04 -11.14 -29.57
N SER A 62 -0.78 -10.72 -28.34
CA SER A 62 -1.79 -10.34 -27.34
C SER A 62 -1.88 -8.85 -27.07
N GLY A 63 -0.88 -8.07 -27.49
CA GLY A 63 -0.79 -6.64 -27.21
C GLY A 63 -0.82 -6.35 -25.70
N ARG A 64 -1.41 -5.22 -25.33
CA ARG A 64 -1.54 -4.80 -23.91
C ARG A 64 -2.37 -5.73 -23.05
N LYS A 65 -3.26 -6.52 -23.66
CA LYS A 65 -4.07 -7.52 -22.94
C LYS A 65 -3.22 -8.51 -22.16
N LEU A 66 -1.98 -8.76 -22.64
CA LEU A 66 -1.00 -9.58 -21.94
C LEU A 66 -0.80 -9.16 -20.47
N PHE A 67 -0.90 -7.88 -20.18
CA PHE A 67 -0.63 -7.32 -18.86
C PHE A 67 -1.88 -6.92 -18.05
N GLU A 68 -3.03 -6.81 -18.72
CA GLU A 68 -4.24 -6.16 -18.17
C GLU A 68 -5.45 -7.10 -18.11
N ASP A 69 -5.41 -8.26 -18.80
CA ASP A 69 -6.52 -9.22 -18.83
C ASP A 69 -6.62 -10.00 -17.50
N GLY A 70 -7.80 -10.54 -17.22
CA GLY A 70 -8.04 -11.47 -16.09
C GLY A 70 -7.15 -12.72 -16.13
N ASN A 71 -6.61 -13.09 -17.28
CA ASN A 71 -5.67 -14.19 -17.45
C ASN A 71 -4.20 -13.76 -17.47
N ALA A 72 -3.91 -12.47 -17.23
CA ALA A 72 -2.55 -11.92 -17.29
C ALA A 72 -1.57 -12.68 -16.40
N PHE A 73 -1.99 -13.11 -15.21
CA PHE A 73 -1.16 -13.90 -14.31
C PHE A 73 -0.61 -15.16 -14.99
N PHE A 74 -1.45 -15.95 -15.64
CA PHE A 74 -1.03 -17.20 -16.30
C PHE A 74 -0.10 -16.94 -17.49
N ALA A 75 -0.39 -15.93 -18.30
CA ALA A 75 0.46 -15.55 -19.41
C ALA A 75 1.84 -15.08 -18.95
N LEU A 76 1.88 -14.22 -17.93
CA LEU A 76 3.12 -13.72 -17.34
C LEU A 76 3.90 -14.82 -16.61
N SER A 77 3.23 -15.76 -15.95
CA SER A 77 3.87 -16.92 -15.32
C SER A 77 4.61 -17.78 -16.35
N LYS A 78 3.98 -18.02 -17.52
CA LYS A 78 4.59 -18.74 -18.63
C LYS A 78 5.82 -18.02 -19.17
N ILE A 79 5.73 -16.69 -19.34
CA ILE A 79 6.84 -15.87 -19.82
C ILE A 79 7.99 -15.88 -18.79
N LEU A 80 7.71 -15.64 -17.50
CA LEU A 80 8.72 -15.68 -16.46
C LEU A 80 9.42 -17.03 -16.39
N SER A 81 8.66 -18.13 -16.40
CA SER A 81 9.21 -19.50 -16.40
C SER A 81 10.09 -19.75 -17.62
N GLY A 82 9.68 -19.27 -18.80
CA GLY A 82 10.47 -19.38 -20.03
C GLY A 82 11.78 -18.59 -19.95
N ILE A 83 11.75 -17.36 -19.45
CA ILE A 83 12.94 -16.52 -19.25
C ILE A 83 13.91 -17.18 -18.24
N LEU A 84 13.39 -17.65 -17.11
CA LEU A 84 14.20 -18.28 -16.06
C LEU A 84 14.76 -19.65 -16.46
N GLY A 85 14.13 -20.31 -17.43
CA GLY A 85 14.60 -21.56 -18.03
C GLY A 85 15.60 -21.39 -19.17
N ASP A 86 15.86 -20.17 -19.62
CA ASP A 86 16.77 -19.91 -20.75
C ASP A 86 18.22 -20.28 -20.38
N PRO A 87 18.92 -21.06 -21.25
CA PRO A 87 20.30 -21.47 -21.00
C PRO A 87 21.29 -20.30 -20.88
N SER A 88 21.00 -19.15 -21.49
CA SER A 88 21.86 -17.96 -21.43
C SER A 88 21.83 -17.29 -20.05
N LEU A 89 20.80 -17.57 -19.24
CA LEU A 89 20.69 -17.07 -17.86
C LEU A 89 21.61 -17.89 -16.94
N THR A 90 22.77 -17.35 -16.60
CA THR A 90 23.78 -18.07 -15.82
C THR A 90 23.40 -18.19 -14.34
N ARG A 91 22.95 -17.12 -13.71
CA ARG A 91 22.53 -17.06 -12.31
C ARG A 91 21.57 -15.90 -12.07
N ALA A 92 20.38 -16.18 -11.54
CA ALA A 92 19.41 -15.16 -11.20
C ALA A 92 19.05 -15.21 -9.71
N TYR A 93 18.95 -14.04 -9.10
CA TYR A 93 18.40 -13.83 -7.76
C TYR A 93 17.09 -13.07 -7.90
N ILE A 94 16.03 -13.63 -7.34
CA ILE A 94 14.72 -13.00 -7.34
C ILE A 94 14.38 -12.67 -5.89
N VAL A 95 14.16 -11.39 -5.60
CA VAL A 95 13.89 -10.88 -4.27
C VAL A 95 12.45 -10.38 -4.22
N ILE A 96 11.63 -10.91 -3.32
CA ILE A 96 10.27 -10.42 -3.06
C ILE A 96 10.17 -9.99 -1.61
N ASP A 97 9.93 -8.70 -1.39
CA ASP A 97 9.73 -8.14 -0.06
C ASP A 97 8.25 -8.08 0.32
N ALA A 98 7.97 -8.32 1.61
CA ALA A 98 6.64 -8.25 2.20
C ALA A 98 5.59 -9.08 1.43
N LEU A 99 5.90 -10.35 1.15
CA LEU A 99 5.03 -11.24 0.39
C LEU A 99 3.63 -11.37 1.03
N ASP A 100 3.53 -11.25 2.34
CA ASP A 100 2.27 -11.25 3.09
C ASP A 100 1.36 -10.04 2.78
N GLU A 101 1.89 -8.99 2.17
CA GLU A 101 1.15 -7.84 1.69
C GLU A 101 0.57 -8.03 0.28
N CYS A 102 0.86 -9.15 -0.39
CA CYS A 102 0.21 -9.56 -1.63
C CYS A 102 -1.19 -10.11 -1.32
N GLU A 103 -2.22 -9.27 -1.49
CA GLU A 103 -3.61 -9.63 -1.12
C GLU A 103 -4.31 -10.48 -2.18
N THR A 104 -3.97 -10.28 -3.47
CA THR A 104 -4.64 -10.96 -4.59
C THR A 104 -3.67 -11.89 -5.33
N GLY A 105 -4.06 -13.17 -5.47
CA GLY A 105 -3.29 -14.17 -6.21
C GLY A 105 -2.06 -14.70 -5.45
N LEU A 106 -1.94 -14.45 -4.14
CA LEU A 106 -0.81 -14.92 -3.32
C LEU A 106 -0.58 -16.43 -3.44
N GLN A 107 -1.64 -17.23 -3.36
CA GLN A 107 -1.54 -18.67 -3.47
C GLN A 107 -0.91 -19.11 -4.78
N GLN A 108 -1.40 -18.54 -5.89
CA GLN A 108 -0.88 -18.83 -7.24
C GLN A 108 0.59 -18.41 -7.39
N LEU A 109 0.97 -17.28 -6.79
CA LEU A 109 2.35 -16.82 -6.77
C LEU A 109 3.26 -17.77 -6.00
N LEU A 110 2.83 -18.25 -4.83
CA LEU A 110 3.58 -19.23 -4.02
C LEU A 110 3.77 -20.56 -4.75
N GLU A 111 2.71 -21.07 -5.39
CA GLU A 111 2.77 -22.28 -6.23
C GLU A 111 3.80 -22.13 -7.36
N LEU A 112 3.81 -20.97 -8.03
CA LEU A 112 4.79 -20.65 -9.07
C LEU A 112 6.22 -20.60 -8.53
N VAL A 113 6.45 -19.96 -7.39
CA VAL A 113 7.76 -19.90 -6.72
C VAL A 113 8.26 -21.31 -6.39
N VAL A 114 7.43 -22.16 -5.82
CA VAL A 114 7.76 -23.56 -5.50
C VAL A 114 8.12 -24.33 -6.77
N GLN A 115 7.34 -24.18 -7.85
CA GLN A 115 7.57 -24.84 -9.13
C GLN A 115 8.91 -24.43 -9.77
N ILE A 116 9.24 -23.13 -9.76
CA ILE A 116 10.46 -22.60 -10.38
C ILE A 116 11.70 -22.92 -9.52
N THR A 117 11.58 -22.98 -8.20
CA THR A 117 12.71 -23.26 -7.29
C THR A 117 13.35 -24.61 -7.58
N SER A 118 12.63 -25.55 -8.19
CA SER A 118 13.17 -26.83 -8.67
C SER A 118 14.19 -26.65 -9.80
N ALA A 119 14.26 -25.50 -10.46
CA ALA A 119 15.24 -25.17 -11.48
C ALA A 119 16.51 -24.58 -10.81
N SER A 120 17.61 -25.28 -10.88
CA SER A 120 18.87 -25.09 -10.12
C SER A 120 19.59 -23.74 -10.32
N ARG A 121 19.16 -22.89 -11.24
CA ARG A 121 19.85 -21.62 -11.60
C ARG A 121 19.29 -20.37 -10.95
N VAL A 122 18.09 -20.48 -10.36
CA VAL A 122 17.37 -19.36 -9.79
C VAL A 122 17.37 -19.49 -8.27
N LYS A 123 17.71 -18.39 -7.58
CA LYS A 123 17.63 -18.30 -6.12
C LYS A 123 16.58 -17.28 -5.73
N TRP A 124 15.67 -17.68 -4.86
CA TRP A 124 14.65 -16.83 -4.32
C TRP A 124 15.03 -16.33 -2.93
N VAL A 125 14.84 -15.05 -2.69
CA VAL A 125 14.93 -14.42 -1.36
C VAL A 125 13.57 -13.77 -1.10
N VAL A 126 12.85 -14.27 -0.12
CA VAL A 126 11.49 -13.82 0.15
C VAL A 126 11.38 -13.41 1.61
N SER A 127 10.83 -12.22 1.87
CA SER A 127 10.44 -11.80 3.21
C SER A 127 8.93 -11.83 3.37
N SER A 128 8.49 -12.15 4.58
CA SER A 128 7.08 -12.17 4.96
C SER A 128 6.94 -12.07 6.47
N ARG A 129 5.83 -11.53 6.96
CA ARG A 129 5.42 -11.81 8.33
C ARG A 129 5.17 -13.31 8.48
N ASN A 130 5.30 -13.82 9.70
CA ASN A 130 5.05 -15.25 9.99
C ASN A 130 3.54 -15.55 9.84
N LYS A 131 3.14 -15.96 8.64
CA LYS A 131 1.77 -16.40 8.29
C LYS A 131 1.80 -17.91 8.01
N HIS A 132 1.02 -18.66 8.78
CA HIS A 132 0.94 -20.11 8.69
C HIS A 132 0.66 -20.62 7.26
N ASP A 133 -0.18 -19.91 6.49
CA ASP A 133 -0.51 -20.33 5.12
C ASP A 133 0.68 -20.20 4.17
N ILE A 134 1.48 -19.13 4.31
CA ILE A 134 2.69 -18.93 3.51
C ILE A 134 3.71 -20.01 3.88
N GLU A 135 3.95 -20.23 5.18
CA GLU A 135 4.87 -21.24 5.66
C GLU A 135 4.48 -22.64 5.18
N ARG A 136 3.20 -23.00 5.29
CA ARG A 136 2.67 -24.31 4.84
C ARG A 136 2.90 -24.54 3.35
N GLN A 137 2.69 -23.54 2.51
CA GLN A 137 2.86 -23.66 1.05
C GLN A 137 4.33 -23.69 0.64
N MET A 138 5.22 -23.07 1.41
CA MET A 138 6.66 -23.10 1.15
C MET A 138 7.35 -24.38 1.67
N LYS A 139 6.70 -25.15 2.56
CA LYS A 139 7.24 -26.43 3.11
C LYS A 139 7.57 -27.52 2.08
N PRO A 140 6.89 -27.64 0.91
CA PRO A 140 7.24 -28.65 -0.09
C PRO A 140 8.63 -28.48 -0.72
N ILE A 141 9.28 -27.33 -0.54
CA ILE A 141 10.65 -27.11 -1.03
C ILE A 141 11.60 -27.91 -0.14
N ASP A 142 12.44 -28.75 -0.79
CA ASP A 142 13.42 -29.60 -0.10
C ASP A 142 14.25 -28.77 0.90
N SER A 143 14.28 -29.20 2.17
CA SER A 143 15.02 -28.54 3.25
C SER A 143 16.54 -28.42 2.98
N LYS A 144 17.08 -29.19 2.06
CA LYS A 144 18.48 -29.06 1.58
C LYS A 144 18.69 -27.85 0.66
N ILE A 145 17.63 -27.30 0.10
CA ILE A 145 17.66 -26.21 -0.89
C ILE A 145 17.14 -24.92 -0.26
N THR A 146 16.37 -25.01 0.84
CA THR A 146 15.69 -23.87 1.46
C THR A 146 16.29 -23.57 2.83
N LEU A 147 16.70 -22.33 3.03
CA LEU A 147 17.07 -21.77 4.33
C LEU A 147 15.97 -20.82 4.78
N SER A 148 15.22 -21.20 5.83
CA SER A 148 14.30 -20.30 6.51
C SER A 148 15.01 -19.62 7.66
N LEU A 149 15.02 -18.28 7.66
CA LEU A 149 15.62 -17.47 8.72
C LEU A 149 14.51 -16.73 9.46
N GLU A 150 14.23 -17.14 10.68
CA GLU A 150 13.39 -16.35 11.58
C GLU A 150 14.23 -15.21 12.16
N LEU A 151 13.84 -13.97 11.88
CA LEU A 151 14.55 -12.78 12.38
C LEU A 151 14.61 -12.74 13.90
N THR A 152 13.63 -13.32 14.59
CA THR A 152 13.63 -13.47 16.05
C THR A 152 14.80 -14.29 16.56
N ALA A 153 15.21 -15.34 15.84
CA ALA A 153 16.39 -16.13 16.17
C ALA A 153 17.71 -15.38 15.95
N TYR A 154 17.68 -14.31 15.18
CA TYR A 154 18.83 -13.44 14.84
C TYR A 154 18.66 -12.02 15.38
N ALA A 155 17.90 -11.85 16.46
CA ALA A 155 17.58 -10.54 17.05
C ALA A 155 18.82 -9.66 17.25
N GLY A 156 19.95 -10.22 17.68
CA GLY A 156 21.19 -9.47 17.85
C GLY A 156 21.73 -8.84 16.55
N HIS A 157 21.57 -9.49 15.39
CA HIS A 157 21.97 -8.90 14.10
C HIS A 157 20.98 -7.83 13.64
N VAL A 158 19.68 -8.03 13.90
CA VAL A 158 18.66 -7.02 13.60
C VAL A 158 18.85 -5.79 14.49
N SER A 159 19.05 -5.97 15.81
CA SER A 159 19.38 -4.88 16.72
C SER A 159 20.60 -4.10 16.28
N HIS A 160 21.66 -4.80 15.83
CA HIS A 160 22.86 -4.14 15.30
C HIS A 160 22.55 -3.30 14.07
N ALA A 161 21.77 -3.84 13.12
CA ALA A 161 21.38 -3.11 11.90
C ALA A 161 20.48 -1.90 12.22
N VAL A 162 19.56 -2.02 13.18
CA VAL A 162 18.77 -0.89 13.71
C VAL A 162 19.70 0.15 14.35
N GLY A 163 20.71 -0.28 15.12
CA GLY A 163 21.71 0.59 15.71
C GLY A 163 22.47 1.41 14.67
N VAL A 164 22.97 0.77 13.61
CA VAL A 164 23.65 1.45 12.49
C VAL A 164 22.72 2.45 11.82
N TYR A 165 21.45 2.10 11.60
CA TYR A 165 20.48 3.02 11.07
C TYR A 165 20.25 4.24 11.96
N ILE A 166 20.12 4.03 13.28
CA ILE A 166 19.97 5.12 14.26
C ILE A 166 21.19 6.04 14.21
N ASP A 167 22.40 5.48 14.18
CA ASP A 167 23.65 6.23 14.14
C ASP A 167 23.73 7.15 12.91
N ASP A 168 23.38 6.61 11.74
CA ASP A 168 23.30 7.38 10.50
C ASP A 168 22.28 8.51 10.62
N ARG A 169 21.05 8.19 11.03
CA ARG A 169 19.96 9.17 11.08
C ARG A 169 20.14 10.25 12.13
N VAL A 170 20.65 9.91 13.30
CA VAL A 170 20.95 10.87 14.38
C VAL A 170 22.09 11.80 13.96
N SER A 171 23.06 11.33 13.18
CA SER A 171 24.13 12.17 12.66
C SER A 171 23.66 13.27 11.71
N LEU A 172 22.48 13.09 11.09
CA LEU A 172 21.85 14.04 10.17
C LEU A 172 20.90 15.05 10.86
N LEU A 173 20.66 14.91 12.18
CA LEU A 173 19.80 15.84 12.92
C LEU A 173 20.54 17.16 13.16
N GLU A 174 20.04 18.24 12.57
CA GLU A 174 20.64 19.58 12.67
C GLU A 174 20.75 20.07 14.12
N SER A 175 19.71 19.81 14.94
CA SER A 175 19.67 20.16 16.35
C SER A 175 20.77 19.53 17.21
N LEU A 176 21.42 18.45 16.72
CA LEU A 176 22.45 17.70 17.45
C LEU A 176 23.86 17.86 16.88
N GLN A 177 24.06 18.64 15.81
CA GLN A 177 25.36 18.72 15.12
C GLN A 177 26.46 19.30 15.99
N ASN A 178 26.14 20.24 16.87
CA ASN A 178 27.09 20.99 17.68
C ASN A 178 27.38 20.38 19.05
N ASP A 179 26.64 19.35 19.48
CA ASP A 179 26.80 18.69 20.79
C ASP A 179 26.97 17.17 20.64
N GLY A 180 28.23 16.74 20.63
CA GLY A 180 28.58 15.32 20.55
C GLY A 180 28.10 14.49 21.75
N SER A 181 28.09 15.09 22.96
CA SER A 181 27.65 14.43 24.19
C SER A 181 26.14 14.16 24.17
N LEU A 182 25.37 15.17 23.77
CA LEU A 182 23.91 15.05 23.59
C LEU A 182 23.59 14.03 22.51
N ARG A 183 24.31 14.06 21.38
CA ARG A 183 24.15 13.09 20.27
C ARG A 183 24.35 11.65 20.74
N ASP A 184 25.41 11.37 21.51
CA ASP A 184 25.70 10.02 22.01
C ASP A 184 24.65 9.55 23.04
N ARG A 185 24.09 10.50 23.82
CA ARG A 185 22.99 10.20 24.74
C ARG A 185 21.71 9.87 24.01
N VAL A 186 21.36 10.63 22.98
CA VAL A 186 20.20 10.41 22.11
C VAL A 186 20.31 9.04 21.42
N ARG A 187 21.48 8.69 20.84
CA ARG A 187 21.72 7.37 20.25
C ARG A 187 21.45 6.23 21.20
N ARG A 188 21.99 6.29 22.41
CA ARG A 188 21.81 5.24 23.42
C ARG A 188 20.34 5.04 23.80
N ILE A 189 19.60 6.14 24.01
CA ILE A 189 18.17 6.07 24.35
C ILE A 189 17.37 5.49 23.19
N LEU A 190 17.62 5.94 21.95
CA LEU A 190 16.95 5.41 20.77
C LEU A 190 17.23 3.92 20.57
N GLN A 191 18.48 3.47 20.66
CA GLN A 191 18.85 2.06 20.54
C GLN A 191 18.17 1.19 21.61
N GLN A 192 18.11 1.69 22.84
CA GLN A 192 17.43 0.98 23.93
C GLN A 192 15.92 0.85 23.72
N LYS A 193 15.26 1.93 23.25
CA LYS A 193 13.81 1.97 23.08
C LYS A 193 13.32 1.36 21.77
N ALA A 194 14.11 1.43 20.69
CA ALA A 194 13.74 0.88 19.38
C ALA A 194 13.73 -0.65 19.37
N GLY A 195 14.52 -1.30 20.22
CA GLY A 195 14.73 -2.74 20.14
C GLY A 195 15.15 -3.15 18.71
N ASP A 196 14.40 -4.06 18.12
CA ASP A 196 14.65 -4.58 16.76
C ASP A 196 13.77 -3.90 15.69
N THR A 197 13.18 -2.72 15.98
CA THR A 197 12.14 -2.13 15.13
C THR A 197 12.62 -0.90 14.38
N PHE A 198 13.04 -1.06 13.11
CA PHE A 198 13.41 0.04 12.21
C PHE A 198 12.34 1.11 12.08
N LEU A 199 11.06 0.69 11.97
CA LEU A 199 9.96 1.63 11.78
C LEU A 199 9.78 2.53 13.00
N TRP A 200 9.89 1.98 14.21
CA TRP A 200 9.85 2.76 15.45
C TRP A 200 10.95 3.83 15.44
N ALA A 201 12.19 3.41 15.16
CA ALA A 201 13.33 4.32 15.08
C ALA A 201 13.11 5.43 14.03
N ALA A 202 12.60 5.06 12.84
CA ALA A 202 12.32 6.01 11.78
C ALA A 202 11.27 7.05 12.17
N LEU A 203 10.17 6.62 12.81
CA LEU A 203 9.09 7.51 13.26
C LEU A 203 9.57 8.47 14.33
N VAL A 204 10.33 7.97 15.33
CA VAL A 204 10.84 8.82 16.40
C VAL A 204 11.88 9.81 15.89
N VAL A 205 12.83 9.38 15.06
CA VAL A 205 13.79 10.29 14.42
C VAL A 205 13.08 11.36 13.58
N GLN A 206 11.99 11.00 12.90
CA GLN A 206 11.19 11.98 12.15
C GLN A 206 10.56 13.03 13.06
N GLU A 207 10.07 12.65 14.24
CA GLU A 207 9.54 13.59 15.25
C GLU A 207 10.65 14.51 15.78
N LEU A 208 11.85 13.95 16.05
CA LEU A 208 12.98 14.72 16.56
C LEU A 208 13.52 15.79 15.60
N LYS A 209 13.23 15.71 14.30
CA LYS A 209 13.65 16.74 13.32
C LYS A 209 13.06 18.12 13.59
N THR A 210 11.92 18.19 14.27
CA THR A 210 11.21 19.42 14.57
C THR A 210 11.41 19.86 16.02
N VAL A 211 12.24 19.14 16.78
CA VAL A 211 12.46 19.39 18.21
C VAL A 211 13.78 20.15 18.40
N GLU A 212 13.72 21.19 19.22
CA GLU A 212 14.91 21.96 19.60
C GLU A 212 15.85 21.14 20.49
N SER A 213 17.15 21.43 20.43
CA SER A 213 18.19 20.62 21.09
C SER A 213 17.97 20.45 22.60
N TRP A 214 17.44 21.45 23.28
CA TRP A 214 17.18 21.43 24.72
C TRP A 214 15.99 20.59 25.14
N ASP A 215 15.02 20.35 24.23
CA ASP A 215 13.81 19.55 24.47
C ASP A 215 13.95 18.09 24.03
N VAL A 216 15.01 17.74 23.26
CA VAL A 216 15.17 16.42 22.64
C VAL A 216 15.13 15.28 23.67
N LEU A 217 15.77 15.46 24.84
CA LEU A 217 15.82 14.40 25.85
C LEU A 217 14.46 14.20 26.50
N ASP A 218 13.75 15.27 26.81
CA ASP A 218 12.42 15.21 27.41
C ASP A 218 11.43 14.54 26.45
N VAL A 219 11.46 14.91 25.17
CA VAL A 219 10.67 14.25 24.14
C VAL A 219 11.01 12.77 24.04
N LEU A 220 12.29 12.40 24.08
CA LEU A 220 12.71 10.98 24.03
C LEU A 220 12.28 10.20 25.27
N GLU A 221 12.27 10.82 26.46
CA GLU A 221 11.78 10.17 27.68
C GLU A 221 10.28 9.86 27.59
N GLU A 222 9.51 10.73 26.97
CA GLU A 222 8.07 10.54 26.71
C GLU A 222 7.77 9.47 25.67
N MET A 223 8.74 9.11 24.79
CA MET A 223 8.51 8.10 23.75
C MET A 223 8.29 6.72 24.38
N PRO A 224 7.17 6.06 24.08
CA PRO A 224 6.92 4.71 24.57
C PRO A 224 7.84 3.70 23.89
N MET A 225 8.04 2.56 24.53
CA MET A 225 8.66 1.40 23.93
C MET A 225 7.59 0.64 23.12
N GLY A 226 7.94 0.24 21.89
CA GLY A 226 7.00 -0.47 21.04
C GLY A 226 6.23 0.41 20.05
N LEU A 227 5.86 -0.23 18.94
CA LEU A 227 5.25 0.47 17.80
C LEU A 227 3.78 0.83 18.04
N GLU A 228 3.04 -0.03 18.72
CA GLU A 228 1.61 0.19 18.98
C GLU A 228 1.36 1.30 19.98
N GLU A 229 2.14 1.33 21.05
CA GLU A 229 2.10 2.41 22.02
C GLU A 229 2.52 3.76 21.41
N LEU A 230 3.46 3.72 20.44
CA LEU A 230 3.83 4.90 19.66
C LEU A 230 2.64 5.39 18.82
N TYR A 231 1.92 4.49 18.15
CA TYR A 231 0.71 4.85 17.42
C TYR A 231 -0.40 5.38 18.35
N ALA A 232 -0.57 4.81 19.54
CA ALA A 232 -1.52 5.30 20.54
C ALA A 232 -1.17 6.73 21.00
N ARG A 233 0.13 7.01 21.23
CA ARG A 233 0.61 8.37 21.55
C ARG A 233 0.32 9.35 20.39
N MET A 234 0.62 8.97 19.16
CA MET A 234 0.33 9.80 17.98
C MET A 234 -1.17 10.08 17.84
N MET A 235 -2.03 9.07 18.05
CA MET A 235 -3.48 9.26 18.02
C MET A 235 -3.96 10.22 19.12
N LYS A 236 -3.40 10.10 20.33
CA LYS A 236 -3.69 11.01 21.44
C LYS A 236 -3.28 12.46 21.13
N GLN A 237 -2.14 12.65 20.48
CA GLN A 237 -1.69 13.97 20.01
C GLN A 237 -2.71 14.60 19.05
N ILE A 238 -3.22 13.83 18.08
CA ILE A 238 -4.26 14.28 17.15
C ILE A 238 -5.54 14.67 17.90
N GLN A 239 -5.96 13.88 18.88
CA GLN A 239 -7.16 14.20 19.70
C GLN A 239 -7.01 15.47 20.54
N GLN A 240 -5.78 15.86 20.90
CA GLN A 240 -5.47 17.06 21.68
C GLN A 240 -5.36 18.34 20.82
N LEU A 241 -5.46 18.23 19.49
CA LEU A 241 -5.46 19.40 18.62
C LEU A 241 -6.63 20.33 18.97
N LYS A 242 -6.43 21.61 18.67
CA LYS A 242 -7.42 22.65 19.02
C LYS A 242 -8.60 22.65 18.02
N ARG A 243 -9.76 23.14 18.49
CA ARG A 243 -10.95 23.38 17.66
C ARG A 243 -11.46 22.09 17.01
N ARG A 244 -11.75 22.14 15.70
CA ARG A 244 -12.27 21.02 14.89
C ARG A 244 -11.18 20.21 14.21
N HIS A 245 -9.91 20.50 14.44
CA HIS A 245 -8.79 19.81 13.79
C HIS A 245 -8.78 18.31 14.07
N PRO A 246 -9.10 17.79 15.28
CA PRO A 246 -9.23 16.35 15.50
C PRO A 246 -10.28 15.69 14.59
N GLU A 247 -11.42 16.38 14.35
CA GLU A 247 -12.47 15.90 13.45
C GLU A 247 -11.97 15.87 11.99
N TYR A 248 -11.25 16.90 11.54
CA TYR A 248 -10.69 16.95 10.19
C TYR A 248 -9.63 15.87 9.97
N CYS A 249 -8.73 15.68 10.93
CA CYS A 249 -7.75 14.59 10.89
C CYS A 249 -8.45 13.23 10.84
N ARG A 250 -9.50 13.02 11.61
CA ARG A 250 -10.29 11.79 11.58
C ARG A 250 -10.90 11.53 10.19
N LEU A 251 -11.47 12.55 9.55
CA LEU A 251 -12.04 12.43 8.20
C LEU A 251 -10.97 12.04 7.17
N VAL A 252 -9.80 12.66 7.23
CA VAL A 252 -8.66 12.36 6.36
C VAL A 252 -8.13 10.96 6.62
N LEU A 253 -7.88 10.59 7.88
CA LEU A 253 -7.38 9.27 8.26
C LEU A 253 -8.35 8.16 7.87
N SER A 254 -9.66 8.34 8.11
CA SER A 254 -10.66 7.34 7.75
C SER A 254 -10.69 7.09 6.24
N THR A 255 -10.62 8.16 5.44
CA THR A 255 -10.61 8.06 3.98
C THR A 255 -9.34 7.41 3.45
N ALA A 256 -8.16 7.84 3.95
CA ALA A 256 -6.88 7.26 3.55
C ALA A 256 -6.76 5.77 3.95
N THR A 257 -7.30 5.38 5.12
CA THR A 257 -7.27 3.99 5.61
C THR A 257 -8.12 3.06 4.74
N LEU A 258 -9.27 3.53 4.27
CA LEU A 258 -10.19 2.73 3.44
C LEU A 258 -9.86 2.78 1.95
N ALA A 259 -8.98 3.69 1.54
CA ALA A 259 -8.58 3.79 0.13
C ALA A 259 -7.81 2.55 -0.33
N TYR A 260 -8.07 2.13 -1.58
CA TYR A 260 -7.42 0.97 -2.22
C TYR A 260 -6.05 1.32 -2.82
N ARG A 261 -5.77 2.60 -3.01
CA ARG A 261 -4.45 3.12 -3.40
C ARG A 261 -4.22 4.49 -2.76
N PRO A 262 -2.99 4.99 -2.75
CA PRO A 262 -2.73 6.36 -2.35
C PRO A 262 -3.58 7.34 -3.16
N LEU A 263 -4.17 8.31 -2.47
CA LEU A 263 -5.04 9.31 -3.07
C LEU A 263 -4.23 10.56 -3.44
N HIS A 264 -4.44 11.09 -4.63
CA HIS A 264 -3.98 12.44 -4.94
C HIS A 264 -4.68 13.45 -4.02
N ILE A 265 -4.03 14.55 -3.65
CA ILE A 265 -4.60 15.56 -2.72
C ILE A 265 -5.99 16.02 -3.20
N LEU A 266 -6.18 16.23 -4.50
CA LEU A 266 -7.48 16.60 -5.09
C LEU A 266 -8.55 15.52 -4.91
N GLU A 267 -8.19 14.25 -5.00
CA GLU A 267 -9.10 13.13 -4.76
C GLU A 267 -9.49 13.05 -3.27
N LEU A 268 -8.49 13.21 -2.39
CA LEU A 268 -8.71 13.22 -0.94
C LEU A 268 -9.61 14.39 -0.53
N SER A 269 -9.43 15.58 -1.10
CA SER A 269 -10.27 16.75 -0.85
C SER A 269 -11.74 16.46 -1.10
N VAL A 270 -12.04 15.78 -2.20
CA VAL A 270 -13.41 15.40 -2.59
C VAL A 270 -13.96 14.30 -1.69
N LEU A 271 -13.15 13.29 -1.37
CA LEU A 271 -13.61 12.05 -0.74
C LEU A 271 -13.65 12.12 0.78
N SER A 272 -12.84 12.96 1.42
CA SER A 272 -12.73 13.04 2.88
C SER A 272 -13.97 13.61 3.57
N GLY A 273 -14.72 14.47 2.88
CA GLY A 273 -15.86 15.20 3.45
C GLY A 273 -15.46 16.33 4.37
N LEU A 274 -14.28 16.88 4.16
CA LEU A 274 -13.88 18.15 4.74
C LEU A 274 -14.86 19.25 4.31
N PRO A 275 -15.09 20.28 5.16
CA PRO A 275 -15.88 21.46 4.79
C PRO A 275 -15.31 22.12 3.52
N LYS A 276 -16.17 22.77 2.73
CA LYS A 276 -15.77 23.39 1.45
C LYS A 276 -14.69 24.46 1.59
N ASP A 277 -14.75 25.24 2.66
CA ASP A 277 -13.75 26.25 3.03
C ASP A 277 -12.35 25.66 3.26
N ILE A 278 -12.23 24.35 3.46
CA ILE A 278 -10.98 23.61 3.55
C ILE A 278 -10.70 22.83 2.27
N SER A 279 -11.69 22.03 1.80
CA SER A 279 -11.51 21.13 0.65
C SER A 279 -11.21 21.85 -0.66
N ASP A 280 -11.68 23.09 -0.81
CA ASP A 280 -11.45 23.90 -2.02
C ASP A 280 -10.03 24.55 -2.03
N HIS A 281 -9.27 24.44 -0.93
CA HIS A 281 -7.93 24.99 -0.76
C HIS A 281 -6.88 23.91 -0.51
N SER A 282 -6.07 23.58 -1.51
CA SER A 282 -5.06 22.52 -1.44
C SER A 282 -4.08 22.68 -0.26
N GLU A 283 -3.67 23.90 0.06
CA GLU A 283 -2.77 24.17 1.21
C GLU A 283 -3.42 23.86 2.55
N ALA A 284 -4.72 24.15 2.70
CA ALA A 284 -5.48 23.83 3.90
C ALA A 284 -5.59 22.30 4.06
N VAL A 285 -5.87 21.57 3.00
CA VAL A 285 -5.91 20.10 3.01
C VAL A 285 -4.54 19.54 3.38
N GLN A 286 -3.45 20.04 2.79
CA GLN A 286 -2.09 19.63 3.14
C GLN A 286 -1.75 19.91 4.61
N THR A 287 -2.24 21.02 5.16
CA THR A 287 -2.05 21.34 6.59
C THR A 287 -2.73 20.30 7.47
N ILE A 288 -3.98 19.92 7.18
CA ILE A 288 -4.68 18.85 7.91
C ILE A 288 -3.95 17.50 7.77
N ILE A 289 -3.42 17.18 6.59
CA ILE A 289 -2.64 15.96 6.38
C ILE A 289 -1.39 15.95 7.28
N ARG A 290 -0.68 17.08 7.38
CA ARG A 290 0.49 17.19 8.27
C ARG A 290 0.11 17.07 9.74
N GLU A 291 -1.05 17.59 10.15
CA GLU A 291 -1.58 17.46 11.52
C GLU A 291 -2.00 16.02 11.87
N CYS A 292 -2.24 15.15 10.85
CA CYS A 292 -2.37 13.71 11.10
C CYS A 292 -1.05 13.06 11.56
N GLY A 293 0.01 13.86 11.71
CA GLY A 293 1.31 13.39 12.19
C GLY A 293 1.95 12.35 11.27
N SER A 294 2.77 11.51 11.84
CA SER A 294 3.50 10.49 11.07
C SER A 294 2.65 9.30 10.59
N PHE A 295 1.31 9.34 10.70
CA PHE A 295 0.45 8.34 10.04
C PHE A 295 0.41 8.50 8.53
N LEU A 296 0.53 9.72 8.04
CA LEU A 296 0.44 10.05 6.63
C LEU A 296 1.71 10.76 6.14
N THR A 297 2.02 10.54 4.87
CA THR A 297 3.09 11.27 4.17
C THR A 297 2.61 11.68 2.78
N ILE A 298 3.09 12.82 2.30
CA ILE A 298 2.81 13.30 0.94
C ILE A 298 4.05 13.07 0.08
N ARG A 299 3.89 12.44 -1.09
CA ARG A 299 4.92 12.26 -2.12
C ARG A 299 4.25 12.48 -3.48
N ASP A 300 4.81 13.35 -4.30
CA ASP A 300 4.29 13.67 -5.64
C ASP A 300 2.77 13.92 -5.63
N ASP A 301 2.32 14.79 -4.72
CA ASP A 301 0.91 15.15 -4.48
C ASP A 301 -0.02 13.96 -4.11
N HIS A 302 0.53 12.79 -3.80
CA HIS A 302 -0.22 11.65 -3.31
C HIS A 302 -0.02 11.43 -1.81
N VAL A 303 -1.10 11.06 -1.15
CA VAL A 303 -1.16 10.82 0.30
C VAL A 303 -1.03 9.33 0.56
N TYR A 304 0.04 8.96 1.25
CA TYR A 304 0.36 7.58 1.62
C TYR A 304 0.17 7.38 3.12
N ILE A 305 -0.35 6.23 3.52
CA ILE A 305 -0.16 5.76 4.89
C ILE A 305 1.30 5.34 5.03
N VAL A 306 1.95 5.75 6.11
CA VAL A 306 3.39 5.57 6.33
C VAL A 306 3.85 4.11 6.22
N HIS A 307 3.03 3.16 6.68
CA HIS A 307 3.32 1.75 6.67
C HIS A 307 2.04 0.90 6.83
N GLN A 308 2.06 -0.36 6.38
CA GLN A 308 0.93 -1.27 6.52
C GLN A 308 0.51 -1.47 8.00
N SER A 309 1.46 -1.54 8.94
CA SER A 309 1.12 -1.66 10.36
C SER A 309 0.34 -0.47 10.91
N ALA A 310 0.54 0.74 10.37
CA ALA A 310 -0.29 1.90 10.70
C ALA A 310 -1.71 1.73 10.15
N LYS A 311 -1.87 1.23 8.92
CA LYS A 311 -3.18 0.88 8.34
C LYS A 311 -3.88 -0.19 9.16
N ASP A 312 -3.15 -1.23 9.56
CA ASP A 312 -3.66 -2.32 10.40
C ASP A 312 -4.14 -1.78 11.76
N TYR A 313 -3.34 -0.92 12.41
CA TYR A 313 -3.67 -0.27 13.68
C TYR A 313 -4.94 0.60 13.56
N LEU A 314 -5.03 1.46 12.56
CA LEU A 314 -6.18 2.34 12.34
C LEU A 314 -7.45 1.58 11.95
N SER A 315 -7.32 0.45 11.25
CA SER A 315 -8.45 -0.37 10.78
C SER A 315 -8.86 -1.49 11.72
N GLY A 316 -8.11 -1.74 12.80
CA GLY A 316 -8.34 -2.84 13.75
C GLY A 316 -8.02 -4.23 13.18
N LYS A 317 -7.36 -4.32 12.02
CA LYS A 317 -6.99 -5.61 11.42
C LYS A 317 -5.75 -6.26 12.05
N GLY A 318 -4.94 -5.47 12.77
CA GLY A 318 -3.70 -5.92 13.42
C GLY A 318 -3.90 -6.56 14.80
N ALA A 319 -5.13 -6.59 15.30
CA ALA A 319 -5.41 -7.20 16.59
C ALA A 319 -5.20 -8.73 16.50
N PRO A 320 -4.25 -9.29 17.29
CA PRO A 320 -4.07 -10.74 17.31
C PRO A 320 -5.38 -11.41 17.72
N VAL A 321 -5.79 -12.42 16.96
CA VAL A 321 -6.85 -13.32 17.41
C VAL A 321 -6.38 -13.88 18.76
N LEU A 322 -7.14 -13.62 19.82
CA LEU A 322 -6.85 -14.09 21.17
C LEU A 322 -6.59 -15.62 21.14
N SER A 323 -5.34 -15.99 20.94
CA SER A 323 -4.90 -17.36 21.13
C SER A 323 -4.68 -17.57 22.63
N SER A 324 -5.13 -18.70 23.15
CA SER A 324 -5.14 -19.06 24.55
C SER A 324 -3.76 -19.10 25.22
N ASP A 325 -2.68 -18.97 24.46
CA ASP A 325 -1.34 -19.33 24.90
C ASP A 325 -0.47 -18.18 25.44
N HIS A 326 -0.86 -16.90 25.22
CA HIS A 326 -0.15 -15.74 25.77
C HIS A 326 -1.10 -14.61 26.23
N PRO A 327 -1.65 -14.66 27.45
CA PRO A 327 -2.79 -13.83 27.85
C PRO A 327 -2.47 -12.38 28.26
N GLY A 328 -1.22 -11.95 28.33
CA GLY A 328 -0.87 -10.66 28.95
C GLY A 328 -0.53 -9.51 27.99
N ALA A 329 0.33 -9.74 27.02
CA ALA A 329 0.82 -8.68 26.10
C ALA A 329 -0.20 -8.37 24.98
N ASP A 330 -0.88 -9.39 24.46
CA ASP A 330 -1.82 -9.29 23.34
C ASP A 330 -3.09 -8.50 23.68
N ARG A 331 -3.51 -8.50 24.95
CA ARG A 331 -4.75 -7.84 25.38
C ARG A 331 -4.66 -6.32 25.39
N LYS A 332 -3.50 -5.76 25.75
CA LYS A 332 -3.29 -4.31 25.79
C LYS A 332 -3.22 -3.74 24.37
N SER A 333 -2.49 -4.40 23.50
CA SER A 333 -2.39 -4.11 22.05
C SER A 333 -3.75 -4.16 21.36
N PHE A 334 -4.54 -5.20 21.63
CA PHE A 334 -5.91 -5.31 21.13
C PHE A 334 -6.79 -4.12 21.56
N LEU A 335 -6.73 -3.70 22.82
CA LEU A 335 -7.53 -2.59 23.33
C LEU A 335 -7.13 -1.26 22.69
N THR A 336 -5.83 -0.98 22.51
CA THR A 336 -5.36 0.27 21.89
C THR A 336 -5.75 0.36 20.41
N SER A 337 -5.66 -0.74 19.67
CA SER A 337 -6.09 -0.80 18.27
C SER A 337 -7.62 -0.66 18.13
N LEU A 338 -8.40 -1.25 19.05
CA LEU A 338 -9.86 -1.11 19.07
C LEU A 338 -10.28 0.32 19.37
N GLU A 339 -9.60 1.00 20.32
CA GLU A 339 -9.82 2.42 20.60
C GLU A 339 -9.54 3.29 19.38
N ALA A 340 -8.40 3.09 18.72
CA ALA A 340 -8.05 3.84 17.52
C ALA A 340 -9.09 3.65 16.41
N THR A 341 -9.53 2.41 16.18
CA THR A 341 -10.58 2.10 15.20
C THR A 341 -11.89 2.81 15.52
N THR A 342 -12.28 2.85 16.79
CA THR A 342 -13.50 3.56 17.22
C THR A 342 -13.38 5.08 17.04
N ILE A 343 -12.19 5.64 17.25
CA ILE A 343 -11.94 7.06 17.01
C ILE A 343 -12.02 7.37 15.51
N VAL A 344 -11.36 6.58 14.66
CA VAL A 344 -11.30 6.80 13.21
C VAL A 344 -12.64 6.49 12.55
N PHE A 345 -13.33 5.45 12.99
CA PHE A 345 -14.60 4.96 12.45
C PHE A 345 -15.70 4.89 13.54
N PRO A 346 -16.18 6.03 14.08
CA PRO A 346 -17.16 6.03 15.17
C PRO A 346 -18.49 5.35 14.80
N SER A 347 -18.85 5.33 13.52
CA SER A 347 -20.04 4.65 13.00
C SER A 347 -19.70 3.35 12.26
N GLY A 348 -18.49 2.80 12.48
CA GLY A 348 -18.01 1.60 11.82
C GLY A 348 -17.42 1.85 10.43
N ARG A 349 -16.63 0.86 9.94
CA ARG A 349 -15.94 0.93 8.65
C ARG A 349 -16.91 0.94 7.47
N ALA A 350 -17.99 0.18 7.54
CA ALA A 350 -19.02 0.15 6.50
C ALA A 350 -19.59 1.55 6.23
N GLN A 351 -19.81 2.35 7.29
CA GLN A 351 -20.25 3.74 7.12
C GLN A 351 -19.15 4.59 6.45
N GLY A 352 -17.88 4.31 6.73
CA GLY A 352 -16.75 4.94 6.03
C GLY A 352 -16.78 4.65 4.53
N HIS A 353 -16.89 3.37 4.14
CA HIS A 353 -17.04 2.95 2.74
C HIS A 353 -18.27 3.59 2.07
N ARG A 354 -19.42 3.61 2.78
CA ARG A 354 -20.63 4.26 2.30
C ARG A 354 -20.45 5.75 2.03
N ASN A 355 -19.73 6.46 2.89
CA ASN A 355 -19.45 7.88 2.72
C ASN A 355 -18.58 8.12 1.50
N ILE A 356 -17.51 7.35 1.31
CA ILE A 356 -16.64 7.44 0.13
C ILE A 356 -17.43 7.13 -1.15
N PHE A 357 -18.24 6.08 -1.14
CA PHE A 357 -19.12 5.73 -2.25
C PHE A 357 -20.05 6.88 -2.65
N LEU A 358 -20.81 7.44 -1.70
CA LEU A 358 -21.77 8.51 -1.97
C LEU A 358 -21.06 9.77 -2.51
N ARG A 359 -19.91 10.16 -1.94
CA ARG A 359 -19.11 11.30 -2.41
C ARG A 359 -18.52 11.03 -3.79
N SER A 360 -18.11 9.79 -4.07
CA SER A 360 -17.65 9.39 -5.40
C SER A 360 -18.74 9.57 -6.45
N VAL A 361 -19.94 9.07 -6.17
CA VAL A 361 -21.10 9.19 -7.08
C VAL A 361 -21.48 10.66 -7.27
N GLU A 362 -21.50 11.46 -6.20
CA GLU A 362 -21.81 12.89 -6.27
C GLU A 362 -20.77 13.64 -7.10
N ALA A 363 -19.48 13.41 -6.86
CA ALA A 363 -18.39 14.07 -7.59
C ALA A 363 -18.40 13.69 -9.07
N MET A 364 -18.55 12.40 -9.39
CA MET A 364 -18.65 11.94 -10.76
C MET A 364 -19.87 12.50 -11.48
N SER A 365 -21.03 12.57 -10.81
CA SER A 365 -22.26 13.14 -11.40
C SER A 365 -22.12 14.60 -11.78
N LYS A 366 -21.28 15.36 -11.06
CA LYS A 366 -21.00 16.78 -11.34
C LYS A 366 -19.93 16.97 -12.43
N THR A 367 -18.98 16.03 -12.50
CA THR A 367 -17.78 16.17 -13.32
C THR A 367 -17.91 15.48 -14.68
N LEU A 368 -18.52 14.28 -14.73
CA LEU A 368 -18.54 13.46 -15.92
C LEU A 368 -19.55 14.00 -16.94
N THR A 369 -19.04 14.61 -17.99
CA THR A 369 -19.81 15.15 -19.11
C THR A 369 -19.46 14.44 -20.42
N ARG A 370 -20.30 14.60 -21.42
CA ARG A 370 -20.00 14.10 -22.76
C ARG A 370 -18.73 14.78 -23.29
N ASP A 371 -17.83 13.96 -23.86
CA ASP A 371 -16.56 14.41 -24.45
C ASP A 371 -15.71 15.30 -23.51
N ILE A 372 -15.53 14.83 -22.27
CA ILE A 372 -14.87 15.58 -21.17
C ILE A 372 -13.48 16.11 -21.52
N TYR A 373 -12.76 15.48 -22.46
CA TYR A 373 -11.45 15.96 -22.95
C TYR A 373 -11.52 16.71 -24.29
N GLY A 374 -12.72 16.91 -24.85
CA GLY A 374 -12.93 17.67 -26.12
C GLY A 374 -12.32 16.99 -27.33
N LEU A 375 -12.28 15.67 -27.38
CA LEU A 375 -11.66 14.90 -28.47
C LEU A 375 -12.44 14.95 -29.78
N ARG A 376 -13.75 15.18 -29.70
CA ARG A 376 -14.70 15.35 -30.85
C ARG A 376 -14.83 14.12 -31.77
N ASP A 377 -13.92 13.15 -31.68
CA ASP A 377 -13.89 11.93 -32.49
C ASP A 377 -14.02 10.69 -31.59
N PRO A 378 -15.14 9.92 -31.70
CA PRO A 378 -15.32 8.68 -30.95
C PRO A 378 -14.28 7.60 -31.25
N GLY A 379 -13.65 7.66 -32.44
CA GLY A 379 -12.58 6.74 -32.87
C GLY A 379 -11.17 7.17 -32.48
N PHE A 380 -11.02 8.23 -31.69
CA PHE A 380 -9.72 8.75 -31.30
C PHE A 380 -8.90 7.70 -30.52
N SER A 381 -7.68 7.42 -30.99
CA SER A 381 -6.80 6.47 -30.33
C SER A 381 -6.29 7.03 -29.01
N ILE A 382 -6.51 6.26 -27.92
CA ILE A 382 -6.05 6.63 -26.58
C ILE A 382 -4.52 6.73 -26.48
N ASP A 383 -3.78 6.12 -27.40
CA ASP A 383 -2.33 6.20 -27.44
C ASP A 383 -1.82 7.59 -27.86
N ASN A 384 -2.64 8.34 -28.56
CA ASN A 384 -2.36 9.71 -28.97
C ASN A 384 -2.95 10.76 -28.00
N LEU A 385 -3.53 10.30 -26.87
CA LEU A 385 -4.20 11.18 -25.93
C LEU A 385 -3.23 12.15 -25.26
N LYS A 386 -3.54 13.43 -25.38
CA LYS A 386 -2.91 14.50 -24.57
C LYS A 386 -3.87 14.89 -23.46
N ILE A 387 -3.42 14.72 -22.21
CA ILE A 387 -4.22 15.13 -21.05
C ILE A 387 -4.35 16.64 -21.03
N PRO A 388 -5.57 17.20 -20.96
CA PRO A 388 -5.77 18.63 -20.83
C PRO A 388 -5.14 19.20 -19.55
N SER A 389 -4.76 20.45 -19.58
CA SER A 389 -4.30 21.17 -18.38
C SER A 389 -5.16 22.42 -18.17
N PRO A 390 -5.92 22.49 -17.07
CA PRO A 390 -6.06 21.51 -15.99
C PRO A 390 -6.81 20.24 -16.45
N ASP A 391 -6.45 19.09 -15.82
CA ASP A 391 -7.14 17.83 -16.10
C ASP A 391 -8.51 17.78 -15.40
N PRO A 392 -9.63 17.75 -16.13
CA PRO A 392 -10.96 17.71 -15.53
C PRO A 392 -11.25 16.42 -14.75
N LEU A 393 -10.53 15.32 -15.03
CA LEU A 393 -10.67 14.05 -14.28
C LEU A 393 -9.80 14.00 -13.02
N ALA A 394 -8.89 14.93 -12.78
CA ALA A 394 -7.88 14.83 -11.72
C ALA A 394 -8.47 14.53 -10.33
N SER A 395 -9.61 15.16 -9.98
CA SER A 395 -10.25 15.00 -8.67
C SER A 395 -11.14 13.75 -8.56
N VAL A 396 -11.48 13.10 -9.69
CA VAL A 396 -12.43 11.97 -9.72
C VAL A 396 -11.82 10.67 -10.27
N ARG A 397 -10.53 10.65 -10.61
CA ARG A 397 -9.86 9.45 -11.15
C ARG A 397 -10.04 8.23 -10.23
N TYR A 398 -9.84 8.41 -8.92
CA TYR A 398 -10.07 7.36 -7.93
C TYR A 398 -11.54 6.91 -7.93
N SER A 399 -12.44 7.86 -7.88
CA SER A 399 -13.89 7.59 -7.87
C SER A 399 -14.32 6.78 -9.08
N CYS A 400 -13.87 7.14 -10.29
CA CYS A 400 -14.20 6.40 -11.52
C CYS A 400 -13.85 4.91 -11.45
N VAL A 401 -12.76 4.56 -10.77
CA VAL A 401 -12.27 3.19 -10.70
C VAL A 401 -12.86 2.41 -9.54
N PHE A 402 -12.94 3.00 -8.33
CA PHE A 402 -13.15 2.26 -7.09
C PHE A 402 -14.51 2.47 -6.40
N TRP A 403 -15.42 3.27 -6.95
CA TRP A 403 -16.72 3.50 -6.33
C TRP A 403 -17.56 2.22 -6.14
N LEU A 404 -17.48 1.28 -7.10
CA LEU A 404 -18.17 -0.02 -7.01
C LEU A 404 -17.53 -0.93 -5.95
N ASP A 405 -16.22 -0.85 -5.76
CA ASP A 405 -15.52 -1.61 -4.73
C ASP A 405 -15.95 -1.16 -3.33
N HIS A 406 -16.09 0.16 -3.13
CA HIS A 406 -16.64 0.69 -1.89
C HIS A 406 -18.10 0.27 -1.66
N LEU A 407 -18.94 0.25 -2.70
CA LEU A 407 -20.30 -0.25 -2.60
C LEU A 407 -20.32 -1.75 -2.22
N ARG A 408 -19.46 -2.54 -2.84
CA ARG A 408 -19.29 -3.97 -2.53
C ARG A 408 -18.93 -4.20 -1.07
N ASP A 409 -18.02 -3.41 -0.51
CA ASP A 409 -17.61 -3.56 0.89
C ASP A 409 -18.72 -3.12 1.87
N VAL A 410 -19.56 -2.14 1.50
CA VAL A 410 -20.77 -1.81 2.25
C VAL A 410 -21.73 -3.02 2.29
N ILE A 411 -21.97 -3.66 1.14
CA ILE A 411 -22.86 -4.81 1.02
C ILE A 411 -22.36 -5.98 1.88
N LYS A 412 -21.05 -6.25 1.86
CA LYS A 412 -20.43 -7.33 2.65
C LYS A 412 -20.56 -7.11 4.16
N GLU A 413 -20.36 -5.87 4.63
CA GLU A 413 -20.35 -5.56 6.06
C GLU A 413 -21.75 -5.33 6.66
N ILE A 414 -22.70 -4.77 5.88
CA ILE A 414 -24.08 -4.47 6.34
C ILE A 414 -25.10 -4.86 5.26
N PRO A 415 -25.39 -6.15 5.08
CA PRO A 415 -26.33 -6.59 4.04
C PRO A 415 -27.77 -6.04 4.19
N GLN A 416 -28.14 -5.63 5.40
CA GLN A 416 -29.53 -5.20 5.73
C GLN A 416 -29.81 -3.73 5.33
N ASN A 417 -28.78 -2.89 5.09
CA ASN A 417 -28.91 -1.44 4.84
C ASN A 417 -28.41 -1.00 3.46
N ILE A 418 -28.54 -1.88 2.46
CA ILE A 418 -27.97 -1.69 1.12
C ILE A 418 -28.88 -0.93 0.15
N ARG A 419 -30.18 -0.82 0.45
CA ARG A 419 -31.19 -0.31 -0.51
C ARG A 419 -30.86 1.09 -1.01
N GLU A 420 -30.61 2.03 -0.12
CA GLU A 420 -30.32 3.41 -0.48
C GLU A 420 -29.00 3.58 -1.27
N PRO A 421 -27.86 2.98 -0.87
CA PRO A 421 -26.64 3.00 -1.67
C PRO A 421 -26.83 2.36 -3.06
N CYS A 422 -27.52 1.21 -3.15
CA CYS A 422 -27.80 0.58 -4.44
C CYS A 422 -28.67 1.45 -5.34
N ASP A 423 -29.74 2.06 -4.80
CA ASP A 423 -30.59 2.99 -5.54
C ASP A 423 -29.83 4.23 -6.04
N CYS A 424 -28.88 4.73 -5.25
CA CYS A 424 -27.99 5.83 -5.62
C CYS A 424 -27.06 5.43 -6.77
N GLY A 425 -26.43 4.27 -6.66
CA GLY A 425 -25.55 3.72 -7.71
C GLY A 425 -26.32 3.43 -9.00
N PHE A 426 -27.50 2.86 -8.91
CA PHE A 426 -28.36 2.59 -10.07
C PHE A 426 -28.75 3.87 -10.80
N ARG A 427 -29.22 4.90 -10.09
CA ARG A 427 -29.54 6.22 -10.68
C ARG A 427 -28.34 6.90 -11.34
N PHE A 428 -27.14 6.72 -10.77
CA PHE A 428 -25.91 7.20 -11.39
C PHE A 428 -25.66 6.46 -12.72
N MET A 429 -25.78 5.15 -12.72
CA MET A 429 -25.59 4.34 -13.94
C MET A 429 -26.61 4.68 -15.03
N GLU A 430 -27.90 4.89 -14.69
CA GLU A 430 -28.91 5.29 -15.67
C GLU A 430 -28.53 6.60 -16.41
N LYS A 431 -27.94 7.56 -15.69
CA LYS A 431 -27.68 8.90 -16.23
C LYS A 431 -26.28 9.05 -16.81
N HIS A 432 -25.29 8.39 -16.24
CA HIS A 432 -23.87 8.68 -16.48
C HIS A 432 -23.08 7.49 -17.01
N PHE A 433 -23.71 6.34 -17.29
CA PHE A 433 -23.04 5.09 -17.69
C PHE A 433 -22.04 5.30 -18.85
N LEU A 434 -22.46 5.92 -19.94
CA LEU A 434 -21.59 6.14 -21.09
C LEU A 434 -20.44 7.09 -20.78
N ASN A 435 -20.70 8.16 -20.02
CA ASN A 435 -19.65 9.11 -19.62
C ASN A 435 -18.65 8.43 -18.68
N TRP A 436 -19.11 7.54 -17.79
CA TRP A 436 -18.25 6.77 -16.92
C TRP A 436 -17.39 5.76 -17.70
N LEU A 437 -17.94 5.03 -18.69
CA LEU A 437 -17.16 4.14 -19.55
C LEU A 437 -16.10 4.91 -20.36
N VAL A 438 -16.45 6.09 -20.89
CA VAL A 438 -15.48 6.96 -21.57
C VAL A 438 -14.37 7.38 -20.61
N SER A 439 -14.72 7.78 -19.39
CA SER A 439 -13.72 8.16 -18.38
C SER A 439 -12.80 6.98 -18.00
N LEU A 440 -13.32 5.76 -17.84
CA LEU A 440 -12.52 4.56 -17.63
C LEU A 440 -11.58 4.29 -18.82
N SER A 441 -12.07 4.49 -20.04
CA SER A 441 -11.24 4.36 -21.25
C SER A 441 -10.12 5.39 -21.26
N LEU A 442 -10.41 6.66 -20.99
CA LEU A 442 -9.42 7.74 -20.88
C LEU A 442 -8.37 7.48 -19.80
N LEU A 443 -8.77 6.86 -18.69
CA LEU A 443 -7.90 6.46 -17.59
C LEU A 443 -7.18 5.14 -17.85
N ARG A 444 -7.46 4.44 -18.98
CA ARG A 444 -6.95 3.08 -19.30
C ARG A 444 -7.33 2.04 -18.23
N LYS A 445 -8.52 2.22 -17.62
CA LYS A 445 -9.06 1.42 -16.51
C LYS A 445 -10.37 0.71 -16.86
N LEU A 446 -10.68 0.59 -18.14
CA LEU A 446 -11.91 -0.08 -18.60
C LEU A 446 -12.00 -1.55 -18.15
N PRO A 447 -10.92 -2.37 -18.21
CA PRO A 447 -10.95 -3.73 -17.69
C PRO A 447 -11.26 -3.79 -16.19
N ASP A 448 -10.65 -2.90 -15.39
CA ASP A 448 -10.91 -2.82 -13.93
C ASP A 448 -12.40 -2.55 -13.66
N GLY A 449 -13.00 -1.60 -14.37
CA GLY A 449 -14.42 -1.28 -14.23
C GLY A 449 -15.35 -2.45 -14.59
N ILE A 450 -15.02 -3.22 -15.64
CA ILE A 450 -15.80 -4.41 -16.02
C ILE A 450 -15.72 -5.48 -14.93
N VAL A 451 -14.54 -5.71 -14.35
CA VAL A 451 -14.35 -6.66 -13.25
C VAL A 451 -15.17 -6.23 -12.04
N SER A 452 -15.09 -4.95 -11.63
CA SER A 452 -15.84 -4.44 -10.46
C SER A 452 -17.35 -4.58 -10.65
N VAL A 453 -17.90 -4.32 -11.84
CA VAL A 453 -19.34 -4.56 -12.14
C VAL A 453 -19.70 -6.03 -12.00
N ARG A 454 -18.87 -6.93 -12.56
CA ARG A 454 -19.13 -8.38 -12.48
C ARG A 454 -19.10 -8.88 -11.04
N GLU A 455 -18.13 -8.46 -10.26
CA GLU A 455 -18.02 -8.82 -8.84
C GLU A 455 -19.20 -8.29 -8.02
N LEU A 456 -19.64 -7.05 -8.28
CA LEU A 456 -20.80 -6.49 -7.63
C LEU A 456 -22.07 -7.31 -7.95
N LEU A 457 -22.31 -7.65 -9.22
CA LEU A 457 -23.45 -8.47 -9.63
C LEU A 457 -23.43 -9.85 -8.96
N HIS A 458 -22.27 -10.49 -8.87
CA HIS A 458 -22.12 -11.77 -8.18
C HIS A 458 -22.49 -11.65 -6.70
N ASN A 459 -22.01 -10.62 -6.00
CA ASN A 459 -22.32 -10.42 -4.59
C ASN A 459 -23.82 -10.10 -4.36
N LEU A 460 -24.46 -9.35 -5.26
CA LEU A 460 -25.91 -9.10 -5.18
C LEU A 460 -26.73 -10.37 -5.38
N GLN A 461 -26.32 -11.26 -6.29
CA GLN A 461 -27.00 -12.56 -6.51
C GLN A 461 -26.90 -13.50 -5.30
N VAL A 462 -25.86 -13.38 -4.48
CA VAL A 462 -25.69 -14.18 -3.25
C VAL A 462 -26.52 -13.63 -2.09
N CYS A 463 -26.88 -12.34 -2.13
CA CYS A 463 -27.64 -11.67 -1.07
C CYS A 463 -29.18 -11.73 -1.28
N PHE A 464 -29.61 -12.08 -2.47
CA PHE A 464 -31.04 -12.28 -2.84
C PHE A 464 -31.31 -13.71 -3.27
#